data_3fd63f19c554a6cba42374c8bc54589b
#
_entry.id   3fd63f19c554a6cba42374c8bc54589b
#
_cell.length_a   1.000
_cell.length_b   1.000
_cell.length_c   1.000
_cell.angle_alpha   90.00
_cell.angle_beta   90.00
_cell.angle_gamma   90.00
#
_symmetry.space_group_name_H-M   'P 1'
#
loop_
_entity.id
_entity.type
_entity.pdbx_description
1 polymer ?
#
loop_
_entity_poly.entity_id
_entity_poly.type
_entity_poly.pdbx_seq_one_letter_code
_entity_poly.pdbx_strand_id
1 'polypeptide(L)'
;MSKLYKAAMTPEVFAWAPASNNRALIAGKASYILNSVSAYRSGQKKVPEIAKDVYFVPPLRGPRGTRWTSEHVIYNYIIPKYSRNVDTAKKFLLALVENYDQAMYYSELYNSPAFFDTRVPKGNRGYPSVRGAKNMLDLHNAWFDKDPFALPGEATDKLKPLKDAMKWSTNVGHPGPANPAIGEVFGTFVVPNMMANAARGLKPETAVMQAETLTKVIFEKWRKKGLVGGTT
;
A
#
# COMPACT_ATOMS: atom_id res chain seq x y z
N MET A 1 2.99 17.25 -11.51
CA MET A 1 3.24 17.52 -10.07
C MET A 1 3.29 19.03 -9.76
N SER A 2 4.10 19.85 -10.44
CA SER A 2 4.23 21.30 -10.14
C SER A 2 2.91 22.07 -10.12
N LYS A 3 2.02 21.83 -11.11
CA LYS A 3 0.68 22.45 -11.14
C LYS A 3 -0.17 22.01 -9.95
N LEU A 4 -0.16 20.71 -9.63
CA LEU A 4 -0.91 20.15 -8.49
C LEU A 4 -0.41 20.73 -7.17
N TYR A 5 0.92 20.79 -6.98
CA TYR A 5 1.51 21.38 -5.80
C TYR A 5 1.05 22.84 -5.59
N LYS A 6 1.18 23.66 -6.64
CA LYS A 6 0.79 25.09 -6.57
C LYS A 6 -0.71 25.31 -6.31
N ALA A 7 -1.56 24.39 -6.80
CA ALA A 7 -3.00 24.54 -6.72
C ALA A 7 -3.62 23.95 -5.44
N ALA A 8 -3.01 22.91 -4.85
CA ALA A 8 -3.69 22.06 -3.87
C ALA A 8 -2.80 21.53 -2.74
N MET A 9 -1.54 21.94 -2.63
CA MET A 9 -0.63 21.48 -1.58
C MET A 9 0.00 22.67 -0.85
N THR A 10 0.46 22.42 0.37
CA THR A 10 1.18 23.41 1.19
C THR A 10 2.67 23.06 1.28
N PRO A 11 3.56 24.03 1.62
CA PRO A 11 4.99 23.77 1.74
C PRO A 11 5.35 22.67 2.76
N GLU A 12 4.50 22.43 3.74
CA GLU A 12 4.74 21.40 4.76
C GLU A 12 4.89 20.00 4.18
N VAL A 13 4.35 19.72 2.98
CA VAL A 13 4.49 18.41 2.33
C VAL A 13 5.94 17.99 2.11
N PHE A 14 6.87 18.94 2.02
CA PHE A 14 8.31 18.65 1.88
C PHE A 14 8.98 18.16 3.16
N ALA A 15 8.33 18.33 4.30
CA ALA A 15 8.79 17.86 5.61
C ALA A 15 7.98 16.67 6.12
N TRP A 16 7.10 16.10 5.29
CA TRP A 16 6.25 15.00 5.70
C TRP A 16 7.04 13.70 5.90
N ALA A 17 6.74 13.03 7.00
CA ALA A 17 7.11 11.65 7.28
C ALA A 17 5.98 10.69 6.81
N PRO A 18 6.18 9.38 6.77
CA PRO A 18 5.21 8.41 6.25
C PRO A 18 3.78 8.52 6.79
N ALA A 19 3.60 8.96 8.05
CA ALA A 19 2.27 9.11 8.66
C ALA A 19 1.73 10.56 8.62
N SER A 20 2.37 11.48 7.89
CA SER A 20 1.95 12.88 7.91
C SER A 20 0.64 13.12 7.16
N ASN A 21 0.39 12.41 6.06
CA ASN A 21 -0.86 12.45 5.33
C ASN A 21 -2.04 11.94 6.18
N ASN A 22 -1.84 10.91 7.02
CA ASN A 22 -2.86 10.46 7.98
C ASN A 22 -3.23 11.59 8.95
N ARG A 23 -2.20 12.26 9.51
CA ARG A 23 -2.42 13.38 10.42
C ARG A 23 -3.12 14.55 9.75
N ALA A 24 -2.77 14.86 8.51
CA ALA A 24 -3.41 15.92 7.75
C ALA A 24 -4.89 15.63 7.49
N LEU A 25 -5.25 14.39 7.14
CA LEU A 25 -6.63 13.97 6.92
C LEU A 25 -7.45 14.07 8.21
N ILE A 26 -6.99 13.45 9.30
CA ILE A 26 -7.73 13.43 10.57
C ILE A 26 -7.77 14.80 11.27
N ALA A 27 -6.89 15.72 10.90
CA ALA A 27 -6.96 17.12 11.33
C ALA A 27 -7.85 18.00 10.44
N GLY A 28 -8.55 17.41 9.46
CA GLY A 28 -9.40 18.14 8.52
C GLY A 28 -8.63 19.06 7.56
N LYS A 29 -7.31 18.91 7.45
CA LYS A 29 -6.44 19.75 6.60
C LYS A 29 -6.26 19.22 5.18
N ALA A 30 -6.70 17.99 4.91
CA ALA A 30 -6.62 17.36 3.60
C ALA A 30 -7.96 16.74 3.22
N SER A 31 -8.48 17.08 2.05
CA SER A 31 -9.70 16.49 1.48
C SER A 31 -9.43 15.21 0.68
N TYR A 32 -8.19 14.97 0.27
CA TYR A 32 -7.76 13.78 -0.45
C TYR A 32 -6.33 13.39 -0.05
N ILE A 33 -6.16 12.12 0.24
CA ILE A 33 -4.82 11.53 0.47
C ILE A 33 -4.70 10.21 -0.31
N LEU A 34 -3.50 9.85 -0.69
CA LEU A 34 -3.18 8.52 -1.17
C LEU A 34 -2.65 7.70 0.01
N ASN A 35 -3.44 6.75 0.47
CA ASN A 35 -3.10 5.94 1.65
C ASN A 35 -3.86 4.61 1.66
N SER A 36 -3.48 3.74 2.60
CA SER A 36 -4.22 2.54 2.96
C SER A 36 -5.34 2.84 3.97
N VAL A 37 -5.93 1.80 4.53
CA VAL A 37 -7.01 1.88 5.56
C VAL A 37 -6.55 2.60 6.83
N SER A 38 -5.24 2.74 7.07
CA SER A 38 -4.67 3.23 8.33
C SER A 38 -5.14 4.62 8.74
N ALA A 39 -5.28 5.54 7.78
CA ALA A 39 -5.76 6.89 8.06
C ALA A 39 -7.21 6.87 8.56
N TYR A 40 -8.08 6.09 7.90
CA TYR A 40 -9.47 5.92 8.26
C TYR A 40 -9.61 5.29 9.66
N ARG A 41 -8.91 4.16 9.93
CA ARG A 41 -8.93 3.52 11.26
C ARG A 41 -8.42 4.44 12.37
N SER A 42 -7.39 5.23 12.09
CA SER A 42 -6.91 6.25 13.02
C SER A 42 -7.94 7.36 13.25
N GLY A 43 -8.65 7.75 12.21
CA GLY A 43 -9.75 8.70 12.28
C GLY A 43 -10.89 8.20 13.15
N GLN A 44 -11.36 6.97 12.93
CA GLN A 44 -12.42 6.33 13.73
C GLN A 44 -12.11 6.38 15.24
N LYS A 45 -10.84 6.20 15.62
CA LYS A 45 -10.41 6.21 17.03
C LYS A 45 -10.25 7.59 17.63
N LYS A 46 -9.88 8.61 16.83
CA LYS A 46 -9.45 9.92 17.32
C LYS A 46 -10.45 11.04 17.04
N VAL A 47 -11.09 11.00 15.89
CA VAL A 47 -11.99 12.03 15.37
C VAL A 47 -13.13 11.39 14.57
N PRO A 48 -14.05 10.67 15.26
CA PRO A 48 -15.11 9.89 14.63
C PRO A 48 -15.99 10.72 13.67
N GLU A 49 -16.20 11.98 13.97
CA GLU A 49 -17.00 12.93 13.18
C GLU A 49 -16.36 13.16 11.79
N ILE A 50 -15.03 13.21 11.70
CA ILE A 50 -14.33 13.30 10.41
C ILE A 50 -14.33 11.93 9.70
N ALA A 51 -14.11 10.85 10.44
CA ALA A 51 -14.06 9.51 9.86
C ALA A 51 -15.37 9.10 9.17
N LYS A 52 -16.51 9.57 9.66
CA LYS A 52 -17.83 9.33 9.03
C LYS A 52 -17.88 9.83 7.58
N ASP A 53 -17.19 10.91 7.27
CA ASP A 53 -17.18 11.53 5.95
C ASP A 53 -16.00 11.08 5.07
N VAL A 54 -15.15 10.16 5.57
CA VAL A 54 -14.07 9.54 4.77
C VAL A 54 -14.61 8.40 3.94
N TYR A 55 -14.30 8.42 2.64
CA TYR A 55 -14.65 7.37 1.69
C TYR A 55 -13.42 6.90 0.92
N PHE A 56 -13.42 5.62 0.55
CA PHE A 56 -12.39 5.06 -0.32
C PHE A 56 -12.82 5.14 -1.77
N VAL A 57 -11.91 5.57 -2.61
CA VAL A 57 -12.12 5.63 -4.06
C VAL A 57 -10.94 4.96 -4.77
N PRO A 58 -11.17 4.37 -5.96
CA PRO A 58 -10.05 3.88 -6.78
C PRO A 58 -9.07 5.01 -7.09
N PRO A 59 -7.79 4.70 -7.43
CA PRO A 59 -6.81 5.71 -7.79
C PRO A 59 -7.31 6.65 -8.87
N LEU A 60 -6.90 7.91 -8.80
CA LEU A 60 -7.19 8.88 -9.85
C LEU A 60 -6.59 8.43 -11.18
N ARG A 61 -7.25 8.80 -12.28
CA ARG A 61 -6.70 8.52 -13.61
C ARG A 61 -5.49 9.40 -13.88
N GLY A 62 -4.42 8.77 -14.33
CA GLY A 62 -3.24 9.47 -14.83
C GLY A 62 -3.50 10.11 -16.20
N PRO A 63 -2.54 10.89 -16.75
CA PRO A 63 -2.67 11.56 -18.04
C PRO A 63 -2.96 10.63 -19.21
N ARG A 64 -2.58 9.36 -19.11
CA ARG A 64 -2.84 8.32 -20.13
C ARG A 64 -4.17 7.59 -19.94
N GLY A 65 -5.04 8.06 -19.06
CA GLY A 65 -6.34 7.46 -18.78
C GLY A 65 -6.30 6.19 -17.88
N THR A 66 -5.13 5.67 -17.58
CA THR A 66 -4.96 4.48 -16.73
C THR A 66 -5.05 4.85 -15.25
N ARG A 67 -5.54 3.91 -14.45
CA ARG A 67 -5.59 4.01 -12.99
C ARG A 67 -4.56 3.04 -12.42
N TRP A 68 -3.39 3.54 -12.09
CA TRP A 68 -2.38 2.76 -11.41
C TRP A 68 -2.00 3.44 -10.10
N THR A 69 -1.91 2.66 -9.04
CA THR A 69 -1.22 3.07 -7.84
C THR A 69 -0.09 2.09 -7.60
N SER A 70 1.09 2.60 -7.29
CA SER A 70 2.20 1.77 -6.86
C SER A 70 2.08 1.47 -5.37
N GLU A 71 2.85 0.49 -4.94
CA GLU A 71 2.90 -0.07 -3.60
C GLU A 71 1.73 -0.98 -3.26
N HIS A 72 1.68 -2.07 -3.99
CA HIS A 72 1.17 -3.29 -3.43
C HIS A 72 2.21 -3.77 -2.42
N VAL A 73 2.09 -3.34 -1.16
CA VAL A 73 3.03 -3.74 -0.11
C VAL A 73 2.78 -5.21 0.23
N ILE A 74 3.76 -6.04 -0.11
CA ILE A 74 3.75 -7.47 0.21
C ILE A 74 4.74 -7.70 1.35
N TYR A 75 4.26 -8.23 2.47
CA TYR A 75 5.13 -8.67 3.56
C TYR A 75 5.76 -10.02 3.21
N ASN A 76 7.08 -10.04 3.08
CA ASN A 76 7.84 -11.25 2.85
C ASN A 76 8.43 -11.75 4.17
N TYR A 77 8.00 -12.92 4.61
CA TYR A 77 8.58 -13.61 5.75
C TYR A 77 9.71 -14.51 5.29
N ILE A 78 10.89 -14.34 5.88
CA ILE A 78 12.07 -15.11 5.53
C ILE A 78 12.58 -15.87 6.76
N ILE A 79 13.13 -17.07 6.53
CA ILE A 79 13.84 -17.84 7.54
C ILE A 79 15.31 -17.83 7.12
N PRO A 80 16.21 -17.17 7.88
CA PRO A 80 17.63 -17.18 7.56
C PRO A 80 18.21 -18.58 7.60
N LYS A 81 19.06 -18.93 6.64
CA LYS A 81 19.65 -20.27 6.55
C LYS A 81 20.51 -20.66 7.76
N TYR A 82 20.99 -19.68 8.50
CA TYR A 82 21.76 -19.88 9.75
C TYR A 82 20.87 -19.94 11.01
N SER A 83 19.56 -19.94 10.86
CA SER A 83 18.64 -20.10 12.00
C SER A 83 18.84 -21.47 12.66
N ARG A 84 18.87 -21.50 13.98
CA ARG A 84 18.97 -22.76 14.75
C ARG A 84 17.65 -23.52 14.87
N ASN A 85 16.52 -22.85 14.54
CA ASN A 85 15.16 -23.37 14.75
C ASN A 85 14.33 -23.30 13.44
N VAL A 86 14.92 -23.73 12.31
CA VAL A 86 14.28 -23.63 10.98
C VAL A 86 12.90 -24.31 10.95
N ASP A 87 12.80 -25.53 11.51
CA ASP A 87 11.55 -26.30 11.47
C ASP A 87 10.44 -25.69 12.33
N THR A 88 10.80 -25.12 13.49
CA THR A 88 9.86 -24.39 14.33
C THR A 88 9.39 -23.10 13.62
N ALA A 89 10.30 -22.38 12.97
CA ALA A 89 9.97 -21.19 12.19
C ALA A 89 9.03 -21.52 11.02
N LYS A 90 9.26 -22.62 10.31
CA LYS A 90 8.34 -23.10 9.24
C LYS A 90 6.95 -23.41 9.78
N LYS A 91 6.86 -24.12 10.92
CA LYS A 91 5.57 -24.43 11.57
C LYS A 91 4.83 -23.15 11.97
N PHE A 92 5.56 -22.16 12.51
CA PHE A 92 4.99 -20.87 12.85
C PHE A 92 4.44 -20.15 11.61
N LEU A 93 5.19 -20.07 10.52
CA LEU A 93 4.73 -19.42 9.28
C LEU A 93 3.54 -20.16 8.67
N LEU A 94 3.52 -21.48 8.70
CA LEU A 94 2.37 -22.26 8.24
C LEU A 94 1.13 -21.96 9.09
N ALA A 95 1.27 -21.97 10.40
CA ALA A 95 0.18 -21.63 11.33
C ALA A 95 -0.32 -20.19 11.11
N LEU A 96 0.57 -19.24 10.80
CA LEU A 96 0.18 -17.86 10.45
C LEU A 96 -0.68 -17.82 9.18
N VAL A 97 -0.28 -18.54 8.13
CA VAL A 97 -1.04 -18.61 6.88
C VAL A 97 -2.40 -19.28 7.08
N GLU A 98 -2.45 -20.39 7.80
CA GLU A 98 -3.68 -21.14 8.08
C GLU A 98 -4.67 -20.38 8.97
N ASN A 99 -4.18 -19.44 9.78
CA ASN A 99 -5.00 -18.62 10.68
C ASN A 99 -5.00 -17.14 10.31
N TYR A 100 -4.80 -16.82 9.04
CA TYR A 100 -4.71 -15.43 8.59
C TYR A 100 -6.01 -14.65 8.72
N ASP A 101 -7.15 -15.33 8.84
CA ASP A 101 -8.45 -14.75 9.21
C ASP A 101 -8.35 -13.88 10.46
N GLN A 102 -7.63 -14.36 11.48
CA GLN A 102 -7.40 -13.59 12.71
C GLN A 102 -6.50 -12.38 12.47
N ALA A 103 -5.44 -12.52 11.66
CA ALA A 103 -4.57 -11.41 11.31
C ALA A 103 -5.32 -10.31 10.55
N MET A 104 -6.24 -10.68 9.64
CA MET A 104 -7.14 -9.73 8.97
C MET A 104 -8.04 -9.00 9.97
N TYR A 105 -8.75 -9.75 10.80
CA TYR A 105 -9.73 -9.17 11.71
C TYR A 105 -9.07 -8.28 12.77
N TYR A 106 -8.08 -8.79 13.50
CA TYR A 106 -7.43 -8.05 14.59
C TYR A 106 -6.53 -6.91 14.14
N SER A 107 -6.17 -6.86 12.85
CA SER A 107 -5.59 -5.65 12.25
C SER A 107 -6.65 -4.64 11.77
N GLU A 108 -7.93 -4.86 12.09
CA GLU A 108 -9.04 -4.01 11.64
C GLU A 108 -9.09 -3.89 10.10
N LEU A 109 -8.83 -5.01 9.42
CA LEU A 109 -8.77 -5.13 7.95
C LEU A 109 -7.62 -4.33 7.31
N TYR A 110 -6.60 -3.98 8.08
CA TYR A 110 -5.40 -3.36 7.54
C TYR A 110 -4.56 -4.34 6.69
N ASN A 111 -4.53 -5.61 7.10
CA ASN A 111 -3.83 -6.67 6.39
C ASN A 111 -4.81 -7.48 5.54
N SER A 112 -4.41 -7.76 4.29
CA SER A 112 -5.13 -8.64 3.37
C SER A 112 -4.38 -9.97 3.19
N PRO A 113 -5.07 -11.09 2.91
CA PRO A 113 -4.40 -12.38 2.73
C PRO A 113 -3.63 -12.40 1.41
N ALA A 114 -2.47 -13.07 1.39
CA ALA A 114 -1.74 -13.37 0.17
C ALA A 114 -2.17 -14.74 -0.43
N PHE A 115 -2.72 -15.62 0.39
CA PHE A 115 -3.17 -16.97 0.03
C PHE A 115 -4.70 -17.03 0.10
N PHE A 116 -5.34 -16.64 -0.98
CA PHE A 116 -6.80 -16.47 -1.05
C PHE A 116 -7.59 -17.75 -0.88
N ASP A 117 -7.06 -18.89 -1.34
CA ASP A 117 -7.73 -20.19 -1.30
C ASP A 117 -7.59 -20.91 0.05
N THR A 118 -6.84 -20.37 0.99
CA THR A 118 -6.75 -20.95 2.33
C THR A 118 -8.13 -21.00 2.96
N ARG A 119 -8.52 -22.17 3.48
CA ARG A 119 -9.83 -22.37 4.12
C ARG A 119 -9.92 -21.54 5.39
N VAL A 120 -11.09 -20.99 5.64
CA VAL A 120 -11.41 -20.39 6.94
C VAL A 120 -11.51 -21.51 7.99
N PRO A 121 -10.73 -21.47 9.07
CA PRO A 121 -10.80 -22.48 10.13
C PRO A 121 -12.18 -22.52 10.79
N LYS A 122 -12.62 -23.72 11.18
CA LYS A 122 -13.88 -23.91 11.88
C LYS A 122 -13.79 -23.53 13.36
N GLY A 123 -14.94 -23.25 13.96
CA GLY A 123 -15.07 -22.98 15.40
C GLY A 123 -15.19 -21.49 15.73
N ASN A 124 -15.16 -21.19 17.01
CA ASN A 124 -15.14 -19.79 17.48
C ASN A 124 -13.78 -19.16 17.21
N ARG A 125 -13.73 -18.16 16.38
CA ARG A 125 -12.50 -17.48 15.94
C ARG A 125 -12.27 -16.12 16.63
N GLY A 126 -13.17 -15.75 17.57
CA GLY A 126 -13.10 -14.46 18.25
C GLY A 126 -13.61 -13.28 17.42
N TYR A 127 -14.24 -13.54 16.27
CA TYR A 127 -14.89 -12.54 15.43
C TYR A 127 -16.28 -13.04 14.96
N PRO A 128 -17.19 -12.13 14.54
CA PRO A 128 -18.49 -12.51 14.03
C PRO A 128 -18.38 -13.42 12.80
N SER A 129 -19.03 -14.58 12.84
CA SER A 129 -18.99 -15.53 11.71
C SER A 129 -19.61 -14.90 10.45
N VAL A 130 -18.99 -15.19 9.30
CA VAL A 130 -19.49 -14.79 8.00
C VAL A 130 -20.11 -16.02 7.33
N ARG A 131 -21.44 -15.99 7.17
CA ARG A 131 -22.18 -17.10 6.55
C ARG A 131 -21.72 -17.28 5.10
N GLY A 132 -21.31 -18.50 4.76
CA GLY A 132 -20.94 -18.88 3.40
C GLY A 132 -19.50 -18.63 3.02
N ALA A 133 -18.69 -17.96 3.83
CA ALA A 133 -17.26 -17.82 3.59
C ALA A 133 -16.56 -19.19 3.71
N LYS A 134 -15.94 -19.65 2.63
CA LYS A 134 -15.24 -20.93 2.54
C LYS A 134 -13.74 -20.78 2.66
N ASN A 135 -13.22 -19.67 2.17
CA ASN A 135 -11.80 -19.36 2.09
C ASN A 135 -11.52 -17.90 2.51
N MET A 136 -10.24 -17.53 2.54
CA MET A 136 -9.81 -16.21 2.98
C MET A 136 -10.31 -15.09 2.07
N LEU A 137 -10.46 -15.35 0.77
CA LEU A 137 -11.00 -14.35 -0.17
C LEU A 137 -12.48 -14.06 0.08
N ASP A 138 -13.27 -15.10 0.32
CA ASP A 138 -14.70 -14.94 0.64
C ASP A 138 -14.88 -14.11 1.91
N LEU A 139 -14.08 -14.40 2.93
CA LEU A 139 -14.10 -13.71 4.22
C LEU A 139 -13.69 -12.24 4.08
N HIS A 140 -12.57 -12.00 3.39
CA HIS A 140 -12.07 -10.67 3.08
C HIS A 140 -13.11 -9.82 2.33
N ASN A 141 -13.70 -10.38 1.28
CA ASN A 141 -14.71 -9.69 0.49
C ASN A 141 -15.96 -9.37 1.29
N ALA A 142 -16.43 -10.31 2.12
CA ALA A 142 -17.59 -10.08 2.96
C ALA A 142 -17.38 -8.95 3.98
N TRP A 143 -16.19 -8.86 4.57
CA TRP A 143 -15.85 -7.77 5.48
C TRP A 143 -15.62 -6.44 4.78
N PHE A 144 -15.23 -6.45 3.50
CA PHE A 144 -15.11 -5.22 2.72
C PHE A 144 -16.46 -4.74 2.19
N ASP A 145 -17.40 -5.65 2.00
CA ASP A 145 -18.80 -5.31 1.70
C ASP A 145 -19.57 -4.82 2.95
N LYS A 146 -19.20 -5.33 4.12
CA LYS A 146 -19.80 -4.96 5.40
C LYS A 146 -18.72 -4.91 6.48
N ASP A 147 -18.12 -3.75 6.66
CA ASP A 147 -17.05 -3.50 7.63
C ASP A 147 -17.53 -3.75 9.07
N PRO A 148 -16.97 -4.76 9.76
CA PRO A 148 -17.35 -5.04 11.15
C PRO A 148 -16.89 -3.98 12.15
N PHE A 149 -16.04 -3.04 11.72
CA PHE A 149 -15.49 -1.95 12.52
C PHE A 149 -16.10 -0.58 12.17
N ALA A 150 -17.12 -0.54 11.32
CA ALA A 150 -17.82 0.68 11.03
C ALA A 150 -18.48 1.24 12.31
N LEU A 151 -18.34 2.55 12.53
CA LEU A 151 -18.92 3.20 13.69
C LEU A 151 -20.46 3.34 13.54
N PRO A 152 -21.19 3.47 14.63
CA PRO A 152 -22.63 3.76 14.59
C PRO A 152 -22.95 4.97 13.72
N GLY A 153 -23.87 4.81 12.77
CA GLY A 153 -24.25 5.86 11.82
C GLY A 153 -23.28 6.03 10.63
N GLU A 154 -22.27 5.19 10.53
CA GLU A 154 -21.31 5.17 9.41
C GLU A 154 -21.75 4.18 8.34
N ALA A 155 -21.48 4.48 7.05
CA ALA A 155 -21.69 3.51 5.98
C ALA A 155 -20.74 2.31 6.16
N THR A 156 -21.28 1.10 6.12
CA THR A 156 -20.51 -0.12 6.38
C THR A 156 -19.75 -0.64 5.17
N ASP A 157 -20.03 -0.11 3.98
CA ASP A 157 -19.45 -0.57 2.70
C ASP A 157 -18.34 0.34 2.15
N LYS A 158 -17.79 1.22 2.98
CA LYS A 158 -16.73 2.16 2.58
C LYS A 158 -15.50 1.48 2.02
N LEU A 159 -15.18 0.27 2.49
CA LEU A 159 -14.01 -0.50 2.05
C LEU A 159 -14.24 -1.27 0.74
N LYS A 160 -15.48 -1.36 0.27
CA LYS A 160 -15.85 -2.10 -0.94
C LYS A 160 -14.99 -1.81 -2.17
N PRO A 161 -14.57 -0.56 -2.48
CA PRO A 161 -13.68 -0.31 -3.61
C PRO A 161 -12.34 -1.03 -3.53
N LEU A 162 -11.86 -1.40 -2.33
CA LEU A 162 -10.59 -2.08 -2.13
C LEU A 162 -10.62 -3.57 -2.52
N LYS A 163 -11.78 -4.16 -2.71
CA LYS A 163 -11.92 -5.53 -3.26
C LYS A 163 -11.26 -5.65 -4.64
N ASP A 164 -11.25 -4.56 -5.39
CA ASP A 164 -10.65 -4.48 -6.72
C ASP A 164 -9.19 -4.00 -6.71
N ALA A 165 -8.57 -3.87 -5.54
CA ALA A 165 -7.22 -3.32 -5.39
C ALA A 165 -6.19 -4.01 -6.29
N MET A 166 -6.29 -5.33 -6.48
CA MET A 166 -5.39 -6.10 -7.36
C MET A 166 -5.49 -5.71 -8.84
N LYS A 167 -6.60 -5.07 -9.26
CA LYS A 167 -6.80 -4.65 -10.66
C LYS A 167 -6.07 -3.35 -10.99
N TRP A 168 -5.72 -2.56 -9.99
CA TRP A 168 -5.13 -1.24 -10.18
C TRP A 168 -3.90 -0.95 -9.31
N SER A 169 -3.51 -1.86 -8.42
CA SER A 169 -2.25 -1.76 -7.68
C SER A 169 -1.12 -2.47 -8.40
N THR A 170 0.08 -1.94 -8.29
CA THR A 170 1.28 -2.47 -8.94
C THR A 170 2.47 -2.42 -8.00
N ASN A 171 3.48 -3.22 -8.29
CA ASN A 171 4.78 -3.10 -7.65
C ASN A 171 5.62 -2.00 -8.29
N VAL A 172 6.60 -1.51 -7.56
CA VAL A 172 7.60 -0.58 -8.08
C VAL A 172 8.33 -1.23 -9.26
N GLY A 173 8.44 -0.48 -10.36
CA GLY A 173 9.07 -0.94 -11.59
C GLY A 173 8.11 -1.57 -12.60
N HIS A 174 6.81 -1.68 -12.27
CA HIS A 174 5.81 -2.14 -13.25
C HIS A 174 5.87 -1.31 -14.56
N PRO A 175 5.76 -1.95 -15.76
CA PRO A 175 5.43 -3.35 -16.02
C PRO A 175 6.63 -4.32 -16.00
N GLY A 176 7.84 -3.86 -15.71
CA GLY A 176 9.00 -4.72 -15.59
C GLY A 176 8.99 -5.55 -14.29
N PRO A 177 9.78 -6.64 -14.26
CA PRO A 177 9.92 -7.44 -13.05
C PRO A 177 10.66 -6.68 -11.95
N ALA A 178 10.39 -7.04 -10.70
CA ALA A 178 11.17 -6.58 -9.57
C ALA A 178 12.65 -7.01 -9.74
N ASN A 179 13.58 -6.11 -9.47
CA ASN A 179 15.02 -6.38 -9.54
C ASN A 179 15.77 -5.45 -8.58
N PRO A 180 17.06 -5.75 -8.25
CA PRO A 180 17.81 -4.95 -7.30
C PRO A 180 18.00 -3.49 -7.71
N ALA A 181 18.11 -3.20 -9.01
CA ALA A 181 18.27 -1.83 -9.50
C ALA A 181 17.03 -1.00 -9.22
N ILE A 182 15.83 -1.52 -9.52
CA ILE A 182 14.59 -0.80 -9.23
C ILE A 182 14.36 -0.64 -7.73
N GLY A 183 14.80 -1.62 -6.93
CA GLY A 183 14.81 -1.53 -5.47
C GLY A 183 15.68 -0.38 -4.98
N GLU A 184 16.87 -0.18 -5.56
CA GLU A 184 17.74 0.94 -5.23
C GLU A 184 17.17 2.28 -5.72
N VAL A 185 16.60 2.36 -6.92
CA VAL A 185 15.89 3.56 -7.41
C VAL A 185 14.79 3.99 -6.45
N PHE A 186 14.02 3.03 -5.94
CA PHE A 186 13.00 3.28 -4.93
C PHE A 186 13.60 3.72 -3.60
N GLY A 187 14.55 2.97 -3.05
CA GLY A 187 15.16 3.23 -1.74
C GLY A 187 15.98 4.52 -1.65
N THR A 188 16.48 5.03 -2.79
CA THR A 188 17.18 6.32 -2.88
C THR A 188 16.28 7.50 -3.26
N PHE A 189 14.96 7.25 -3.31
CA PHE A 189 13.97 8.29 -3.57
C PHE A 189 14.15 9.05 -4.88
N VAL A 190 14.64 8.43 -5.95
CA VAL A 190 14.90 9.10 -7.23
C VAL A 190 13.65 9.81 -7.76
N VAL A 191 12.52 9.09 -7.81
CA VAL A 191 11.25 9.64 -8.33
C VAL A 191 10.62 10.66 -7.37
N PRO A 192 10.52 10.42 -6.05
CA PRO A 192 10.07 11.44 -5.11
C PRO A 192 10.89 12.74 -5.17
N ASN A 193 12.23 12.64 -5.24
CA ASN A 193 13.11 13.80 -5.35
C ASN A 193 12.92 14.56 -6.67
N MET A 194 12.74 13.87 -7.79
CA MET A 194 12.37 14.47 -9.07
C MET A 194 11.10 15.30 -8.95
N MET A 195 10.05 14.72 -8.34
CA MET A 195 8.76 15.40 -8.14
C MET A 195 8.89 16.61 -7.22
N ALA A 196 9.64 16.47 -6.12
CA ALA A 196 9.87 17.55 -5.16
C ALA A 196 10.67 18.73 -5.79
N ASN A 197 11.71 18.43 -6.57
CA ASN A 197 12.50 19.45 -7.24
C ASN A 197 11.66 20.22 -8.27
N ALA A 198 10.85 19.53 -9.06
CA ALA A 198 9.92 20.17 -9.97
C ALA A 198 8.85 21.00 -9.24
N ALA A 199 8.37 20.57 -8.10
CA ALA A 199 7.40 21.33 -7.29
C ALA A 199 8.04 22.60 -6.69
N ARG A 200 9.34 22.55 -6.33
CA ARG A 200 10.11 23.69 -5.83
C ARG A 200 10.55 24.67 -6.91
N GLY A 201 10.26 24.40 -8.18
CA GLY A 201 10.48 25.34 -9.28
C GLY A 201 11.56 24.95 -10.30
N LEU A 202 12.21 23.79 -10.14
CA LEU A 202 13.07 23.25 -11.19
C LEU A 202 12.22 22.96 -12.43
N LYS A 203 12.71 23.28 -13.62
CA LYS A 203 12.02 22.94 -14.87
C LYS A 203 11.73 21.43 -14.90
N PRO A 204 10.48 21.00 -15.19
CA PRO A 204 10.12 19.58 -15.16
C PRO A 204 11.02 18.71 -16.04
N GLU A 205 11.42 19.21 -17.21
CA GLU A 205 12.30 18.50 -18.15
C GLU A 205 13.67 18.26 -17.53
N THR A 206 14.22 19.25 -16.83
CA THR A 206 15.50 19.13 -16.13
C THR A 206 15.41 18.14 -14.97
N ALA A 207 14.32 18.18 -14.20
CA ALA A 207 14.10 17.23 -13.11
C ALA A 207 14.03 15.78 -13.63
N VAL A 208 13.33 15.56 -14.74
CA VAL A 208 13.22 14.24 -15.40
C VAL A 208 14.59 13.76 -15.90
N MET A 209 15.36 14.61 -16.59
CA MET A 209 16.71 14.25 -17.07
C MET A 209 17.65 13.85 -15.93
N GLN A 210 17.62 14.58 -14.81
CA GLN A 210 18.42 14.23 -13.64
C GLN A 210 18.04 12.86 -13.06
N ALA A 211 16.73 12.60 -12.94
CA ALA A 211 16.23 11.31 -12.45
C ALA A 211 16.57 10.16 -13.41
N GLU A 212 16.47 10.37 -14.71
CA GLU A 212 16.86 9.40 -15.73
C GLU A 212 18.33 9.07 -15.64
N THR A 213 19.21 10.09 -15.52
CA THR A 213 20.65 9.90 -15.38
C THR A 213 20.98 9.06 -14.14
N LEU A 214 20.41 9.40 -12.98
CA LEU A 214 20.59 8.62 -11.76
C LEU A 214 20.09 7.18 -11.91
N THR A 215 18.93 7.00 -12.54
CA THR A 215 18.39 5.67 -12.79
C THR A 215 19.32 4.83 -13.68
N LYS A 216 19.85 5.42 -14.76
CA LYS A 216 20.82 4.74 -15.65
C LYS A 216 22.10 4.33 -14.88
N VAL A 217 22.64 5.20 -14.04
CA VAL A 217 23.82 4.90 -13.20
C VAL A 217 23.53 3.72 -12.25
N ILE A 218 22.37 3.72 -11.61
CA ILE A 218 21.96 2.62 -10.71
C ILE A 218 21.83 1.30 -11.49
N PHE A 219 21.14 1.31 -12.62
CA PHE A 219 20.98 0.10 -13.44
C PHE A 219 22.32 -0.42 -13.95
N GLU A 220 23.22 0.45 -14.39
CA GLU A 220 24.57 0.06 -14.85
C GLU A 220 25.39 -0.60 -13.74
N LYS A 221 25.34 -0.07 -12.52
CA LYS A 221 25.96 -0.66 -11.34
C LYS A 221 25.51 -2.13 -11.13
N TRP A 222 24.20 -2.39 -11.28
CA TRP A 222 23.65 -3.74 -11.07
C TRP A 222 23.85 -4.67 -12.26
N ARG A 223 23.94 -4.12 -13.50
CA ARG A 223 24.37 -4.90 -14.69
C ARG A 223 25.79 -5.39 -14.54
N LYS A 224 26.73 -4.55 -14.10
CA LYS A 224 28.12 -4.95 -13.83
C LYS A 224 28.23 -6.08 -12.82
N LYS A 225 27.24 -6.24 -11.94
CA LYS A 225 27.15 -7.34 -10.99
C LYS A 225 26.45 -8.60 -11.56
N GLY A 226 25.97 -8.56 -12.80
CA GLY A 226 25.21 -9.64 -13.41
C GLY A 226 23.81 -9.87 -12.82
N LEU A 227 23.26 -8.90 -12.06
CA LEU A 227 21.99 -9.04 -11.36
C LEU A 227 20.81 -8.34 -12.05
N VAL A 228 21.07 -7.64 -13.13
CA VAL A 228 20.06 -7.03 -14.00
C VAL A 228 20.49 -7.24 -15.45
N GLY A 229 19.58 -7.72 -16.28
CA GLY A 229 19.80 -7.89 -17.71
C GLY A 229 19.54 -6.60 -18.51
N GLY A 230 19.68 -6.73 -19.84
CA GLY A 230 19.46 -5.66 -20.81
C GLY A 230 20.73 -4.94 -21.22
N THR A 231 20.67 -4.31 -22.39
CA THR A 231 21.73 -3.41 -22.92
C THR A 231 21.43 -1.98 -22.50
N THR A 232 22.48 -1.17 -22.42
CA THR A 232 22.40 0.27 -22.24
C THR A 232 21.69 0.95 -23.41
#